data_65d00277f4d824932099242750aa717c
#
_entry.id   65d00277f4d824932099242750aa717c
#
_cell.length_a   1.000
_cell.length_b   1.000
_cell.length_c   1.000
_cell.angle_alpha   90.00
_cell.angle_beta   90.00
_cell.angle_gamma   90.00
#
_symmetry.space_group_name_H-M   'P 1'
#
loop_
_entity.id
_entity.type
_entity.pdbx_description
1 polymer ?
#
loop_
_entity_poly.entity_id
_entity_poly.type
_entity_poly.pdbx_seq_one_letter_code
_entity_poly.pdbx_strand_id
1 'polypeptide(L)'
;MASQGTRLQGKVAIVTGGGSGFGAAIARRFGEEGAKVILTDINAEGGEKVAALNPGNLVFQRQDVTKEDDWKTIADLAFSKFGRLDILVNNAGTSYRNKPTVEVTDDEWERVFKVNVKSIYLAGKIVIPRFIEQGQGGSVINISSTGAARPRPGLVWYNASKGAVTNATKGLASEYGPHNIRVNSVAPLLSGTGLFSVFTGMEDTPQNREKFLGNVPLGRLTEADDIANMCLYLASNEGSFINGTEMVVDGGKCI
;
A
#
# COMPACT_ATOMS: atom_id res chain seq x y z
N MET A 1 -18.26 -16.67 -15.43
CA MET A 1 -18.23 -15.56 -14.46
C MET A 1 -17.54 -16.10 -13.23
N ALA A 2 -16.43 -15.51 -12.79
CA ALA A 2 -15.82 -15.87 -11.50
C ALA A 2 -16.88 -15.59 -10.41
N SER A 3 -17.06 -16.51 -9.46
CA SER A 3 -17.93 -16.28 -8.31
C SER A 3 -17.41 -15.07 -7.54
N GLN A 4 -18.25 -14.08 -7.28
CA GLN A 4 -17.89 -12.94 -6.46
C GLN A 4 -17.56 -13.45 -5.05
N GLY A 5 -16.36 -13.15 -4.58
CA GLY A 5 -15.97 -13.48 -3.21
C GLY A 5 -16.74 -12.64 -2.20
N THR A 6 -16.79 -13.07 -0.95
CA THR A 6 -17.59 -12.44 0.10
C THR A 6 -16.78 -11.98 1.32
N ARG A 7 -15.45 -12.12 1.27
CA ARG A 7 -14.56 -11.84 2.42
C ARG A 7 -14.60 -10.39 2.89
N LEU A 8 -14.93 -9.45 1.99
CA LEU A 8 -15.08 -8.02 2.28
C LEU A 8 -16.49 -7.49 1.96
N GLN A 9 -17.49 -8.38 1.91
CA GLN A 9 -18.87 -7.99 1.61
C GLN A 9 -19.35 -6.89 2.57
N GLY A 10 -19.86 -5.79 2.01
CA GLY A 10 -20.38 -4.64 2.78
C GLY A 10 -19.30 -3.75 3.43
N LYS A 11 -18.01 -4.00 3.18
CA LYS A 11 -16.91 -3.15 3.61
C LYS A 11 -16.63 -2.03 2.63
N VAL A 12 -16.13 -0.91 3.14
CA VAL A 12 -15.68 0.25 2.35
C VAL A 12 -14.19 0.43 2.56
N ALA A 13 -13.45 0.52 1.46
CA ALA A 13 -11.99 0.65 1.48
C ALA A 13 -11.51 1.89 0.74
N ILE A 14 -10.43 2.51 1.23
CA ILE A 14 -9.61 3.47 0.48
C ILE A 14 -8.29 2.78 0.14
N VAL A 15 -7.87 2.83 -1.13
CA VAL A 15 -6.58 2.31 -1.61
C VAL A 15 -5.84 3.41 -2.35
N THR A 16 -4.72 3.89 -1.78
CA THR A 16 -3.90 4.94 -2.39
C THR A 16 -2.88 4.37 -3.39
N GLY A 17 -2.54 5.13 -4.44
CA GLY A 17 -1.70 4.63 -5.53
C GLY A 17 -2.40 3.50 -6.31
N GLY A 18 -3.73 3.58 -6.44
CA GLY A 18 -4.58 2.55 -7.02
C GLY A 18 -4.61 2.51 -8.54
N GLY A 19 -3.92 3.43 -9.22
CA GLY A 19 -3.90 3.53 -10.69
C GLY A 19 -2.97 2.53 -11.37
N SER A 20 -2.09 1.84 -10.63
CA SER A 20 -1.14 0.87 -11.19
C SER A 20 -0.60 -0.10 -10.14
N GLY A 21 0.16 -1.11 -10.59
CA GLY A 21 0.96 -2.01 -9.75
C GLY A 21 0.18 -2.67 -8.61
N PHE A 22 0.76 -2.65 -7.41
CA PHE A 22 0.16 -3.27 -6.22
C PHE A 22 -1.19 -2.63 -5.86
N GLY A 23 -1.29 -1.30 -5.91
CA GLY A 23 -2.53 -0.61 -5.57
C GLY A 23 -3.70 -0.99 -6.48
N ALA A 24 -3.46 -1.10 -7.78
CA ALA A 24 -4.47 -1.55 -8.74
C ALA A 24 -4.93 -2.99 -8.46
N ALA A 25 -3.99 -3.91 -8.18
CA ALA A 25 -4.30 -5.29 -7.85
C ALA A 25 -5.07 -5.40 -6.52
N ILE A 26 -4.69 -4.62 -5.50
CA ILE A 26 -5.39 -4.56 -4.20
C ILE A 26 -6.82 -4.06 -4.41
N ALA A 27 -7.00 -2.94 -5.13
CA ALA A 27 -8.33 -2.37 -5.38
C ALA A 27 -9.22 -3.35 -6.13
N ARG A 28 -8.71 -3.98 -7.21
CA ARG A 28 -9.41 -5.01 -7.97
C ARG A 28 -9.80 -6.17 -7.07
N ARG A 29 -8.86 -6.74 -6.31
CA ARG A 29 -9.09 -7.89 -5.45
C ARG A 29 -10.12 -7.60 -4.36
N PHE A 30 -10.08 -6.43 -3.74
CA PHE A 30 -11.07 -6.02 -2.74
C PHE A 30 -12.47 -5.89 -3.35
N GLY A 31 -12.57 -5.31 -4.56
CA GLY A 31 -13.83 -5.21 -5.28
C GLY A 31 -14.42 -6.58 -5.68
N GLU A 32 -13.57 -7.54 -6.07
CA GLU A 32 -13.96 -8.94 -6.35
C GLU A 32 -14.50 -9.63 -5.09
N GLU A 33 -14.01 -9.26 -3.91
CA GLU A 33 -14.45 -9.79 -2.61
C GLU A 33 -15.61 -9.01 -1.97
N GLY A 34 -16.26 -8.14 -2.75
CA GLY A 34 -17.50 -7.46 -2.36
C GLY A 34 -17.32 -6.12 -1.63
N ALA A 35 -16.11 -5.60 -1.51
CA ALA A 35 -15.88 -4.27 -0.96
C ALA A 35 -16.28 -3.16 -1.95
N LYS A 36 -16.75 -2.02 -1.43
CA LYS A 36 -16.77 -0.75 -2.15
C LYS A 36 -15.41 -0.08 -1.97
N VAL A 37 -14.72 0.20 -3.06
CA VAL A 37 -13.34 0.71 -3.02
C VAL A 37 -13.25 2.08 -3.66
N ILE A 38 -12.75 3.05 -2.92
CA ILE A 38 -12.27 4.32 -3.45
C ILE A 38 -10.78 4.13 -3.72
N LEU A 39 -10.42 3.94 -4.97
CA LEU A 39 -9.01 3.92 -5.37
C LEU A 39 -8.58 5.34 -5.74
N THR A 40 -7.40 5.74 -5.28
CA THR A 40 -6.88 7.09 -5.50
C THR A 40 -5.50 7.06 -6.13
N ASP A 41 -5.22 8.02 -7.00
CA ASP A 41 -3.91 8.20 -7.63
C ASP A 41 -3.74 9.65 -8.11
N ILE A 42 -2.50 10.10 -8.33
CA ILE A 42 -2.23 11.35 -9.05
C ILE A 42 -2.43 11.19 -10.57
N ASN A 43 -2.27 9.95 -11.08
CA ASN A 43 -2.50 9.58 -12.47
C ASN A 43 -3.98 9.23 -12.69
N ALA A 44 -4.74 10.20 -13.21
CA ALA A 44 -6.16 10.03 -13.45
C ALA A 44 -6.45 8.93 -14.48
N GLU A 45 -5.71 8.89 -15.58
CA GLU A 45 -5.91 7.89 -16.65
C GLU A 45 -5.77 6.45 -16.13
N GLY A 46 -4.71 6.20 -15.35
CA GLY A 46 -4.49 4.89 -14.72
C GLY A 46 -5.61 4.52 -13.77
N GLY A 47 -6.01 5.48 -12.91
CA GLY A 47 -7.08 5.27 -11.93
C GLY A 47 -8.44 4.98 -12.56
N GLU A 48 -8.82 5.72 -13.59
CA GLU A 48 -10.06 5.50 -14.33
C GLU A 48 -10.09 4.13 -15.02
N LYS A 49 -8.97 3.71 -15.65
CA LYS A 49 -8.86 2.38 -16.25
C LYS A 49 -9.08 1.27 -15.21
N VAL A 50 -8.51 1.40 -14.03
CA VAL A 50 -8.71 0.40 -12.96
C VAL A 50 -10.14 0.42 -12.46
N ALA A 51 -10.74 1.58 -12.24
CA ALA A 51 -12.14 1.68 -11.80
C ALA A 51 -13.11 1.05 -12.81
N ALA A 52 -12.84 1.17 -14.10
CA ALA A 52 -13.65 0.58 -15.17
C ALA A 52 -13.66 -0.97 -15.18
N LEU A 53 -12.72 -1.63 -14.48
CA LEU A 53 -12.71 -3.11 -14.37
C LEU A 53 -13.88 -3.64 -13.54
N ASN A 54 -14.39 -2.86 -12.59
CA ASN A 54 -15.54 -3.24 -11.75
C ASN A 54 -16.31 -1.98 -11.30
N PRO A 55 -17.05 -1.32 -12.20
CA PRO A 55 -17.69 -0.02 -11.93
C PRO A 55 -18.76 -0.08 -10.85
N GLY A 56 -19.24 -1.28 -10.50
CA GLY A 56 -20.16 -1.48 -9.39
C GLY A 56 -19.52 -1.37 -8.01
N ASN A 57 -18.22 -1.65 -7.92
CA ASN A 57 -17.48 -1.72 -6.66
C ASN A 57 -16.28 -0.78 -6.59
N LEU A 58 -15.72 -0.36 -7.70
CA LEU A 58 -14.54 0.52 -7.77
C LEU A 58 -14.93 1.93 -8.18
N VAL A 59 -14.43 2.91 -7.45
CA VAL A 59 -14.60 4.34 -7.77
C VAL A 59 -13.23 4.99 -7.73
N PHE A 60 -12.86 5.70 -8.79
CA PHE A 60 -11.64 6.48 -8.82
C PHE A 60 -11.89 7.90 -8.32
N GLN A 61 -10.93 8.42 -7.56
CA GLN A 61 -10.83 9.83 -7.21
C GLN A 61 -9.37 10.28 -7.26
N ARG A 62 -9.08 11.36 -7.98
CA ARG A 62 -7.72 11.91 -8.02
C ARG A 62 -7.31 12.40 -6.63
N GLN A 63 -6.09 12.06 -6.18
CA GLN A 63 -5.52 12.46 -4.90
C GLN A 63 -4.00 12.63 -5.00
N ASP A 64 -3.48 13.70 -4.44
CA ASP A 64 -2.08 13.82 -4.04
C ASP A 64 -1.99 13.50 -2.53
N VAL A 65 -1.46 12.33 -2.19
CA VAL A 65 -1.34 11.86 -0.79
C VAL A 65 -0.48 12.77 0.09
N THR A 66 0.24 13.73 -0.49
CA THR A 66 1.05 14.71 0.23
C THR A 66 0.25 15.95 0.67
N LYS A 67 -1.02 16.04 0.28
CA LYS A 67 -1.95 17.15 0.54
C LYS A 67 -2.98 16.76 1.59
N GLU A 68 -3.06 17.53 2.68
CA GLU A 68 -4.02 17.26 3.74
C GLU A 68 -5.48 17.41 3.27
N ASP A 69 -5.76 18.41 2.43
CA ASP A 69 -7.11 18.68 1.96
C ASP A 69 -7.62 17.58 1.01
N ASP A 70 -6.73 16.95 0.24
CA ASP A 70 -7.09 15.79 -0.56
C ASP A 70 -7.52 14.62 0.35
N TRP A 71 -6.83 14.39 1.48
CA TRP A 71 -7.22 13.38 2.46
C TRP A 71 -8.59 13.64 3.08
N LYS A 72 -8.91 14.90 3.43
CA LYS A 72 -10.25 15.27 3.91
C LYS A 72 -11.32 14.95 2.86
N THR A 73 -11.07 15.37 1.61
CA THR A 73 -11.97 15.10 0.48
C THR A 73 -12.25 13.61 0.30
N ILE A 74 -11.21 12.76 0.36
CA ILE A 74 -11.36 11.32 0.18
C ILE A 74 -12.09 10.66 1.37
N ALA A 75 -11.79 11.08 2.60
CA ALA A 75 -12.51 10.60 3.77
C ALA A 75 -13.99 10.99 3.71
N ASP A 76 -14.29 12.24 3.39
CA ASP A 76 -15.67 12.71 3.26
C ASP A 76 -16.42 11.99 2.12
N LEU A 77 -15.74 11.66 1.01
CA LEU A 77 -16.33 10.87 -0.07
C LEU A 77 -16.73 9.47 0.40
N ALA A 78 -15.93 8.80 1.23
CA ALA A 78 -16.28 7.48 1.76
C ALA A 78 -17.58 7.53 2.57
N PHE A 79 -17.69 8.50 3.47
CA PHE A 79 -18.89 8.65 4.31
C PHE A 79 -20.11 9.13 3.54
N SER A 80 -19.97 10.13 2.65
CA SER A 80 -21.09 10.67 1.89
C SER A 80 -21.66 9.67 0.86
N LYS A 81 -20.77 8.86 0.22
CA LYS A 81 -21.17 7.93 -0.83
C LYS A 81 -21.59 6.56 -0.28
N PHE A 82 -20.92 6.07 0.77
CA PHE A 82 -21.08 4.70 1.26
C PHE A 82 -21.47 4.62 2.75
N GLY A 83 -21.53 5.75 3.47
CA GLY A 83 -21.96 5.84 4.85
C GLY A 83 -20.96 5.32 5.90
N ARG A 84 -19.80 4.82 5.48
CA ARG A 84 -18.79 4.21 6.36
C ARG A 84 -17.41 4.15 5.71
N LEU A 85 -16.41 3.88 6.53
CA LEU A 85 -15.08 3.47 6.11
C LEU A 85 -14.58 2.33 7.02
N ASP A 86 -14.02 1.25 6.46
CA ASP A 86 -13.56 0.08 7.22
C ASP A 86 -12.08 -0.20 7.03
N ILE A 87 -11.55 0.11 5.84
CA ILE A 87 -10.21 -0.30 5.44
C ILE A 87 -9.49 0.89 4.80
N LEU A 88 -8.25 1.10 5.22
CA LEU A 88 -7.33 2.04 4.59
C LEU A 88 -6.06 1.28 4.16
N VAL A 89 -5.74 1.33 2.87
CA VAL A 89 -4.46 0.83 2.34
C VAL A 89 -3.60 2.00 1.89
N ASN A 90 -2.57 2.29 2.65
CA ASN A 90 -1.54 3.27 2.32
C ASN A 90 -0.50 2.59 1.41
N ASN A 91 -0.79 2.56 0.10
CA ASN A 91 0.07 1.93 -0.89
C ASN A 91 0.87 2.95 -1.71
N ALA A 92 0.38 4.16 -1.90
CA ALA A 92 1.10 5.19 -2.64
C ALA A 92 2.54 5.34 -2.12
N GLY A 93 3.50 5.27 -3.03
CA GLY A 93 4.90 5.34 -2.68
C GLY A 93 5.77 5.71 -3.88
N THR A 94 6.95 6.22 -3.61
CA THR A 94 7.94 6.61 -4.62
C THR A 94 9.36 6.27 -4.17
N SER A 95 10.29 6.29 -5.12
CA SER A 95 11.73 6.15 -4.89
C SER A 95 12.49 7.08 -5.82
N TYR A 96 13.79 7.14 -5.62
CA TYR A 96 14.75 7.64 -6.61
C TYR A 96 15.44 6.45 -7.29
N ARG A 97 16.06 6.71 -8.45
CA ARG A 97 16.84 5.68 -9.17
C ARG A 97 18.04 5.25 -8.34
N ASN A 98 18.27 3.93 -8.23
CA ASN A 98 19.42 3.37 -7.52
C ASN A 98 20.73 4.05 -7.94
N LYS A 99 21.46 4.63 -6.97
CA LYS A 99 22.70 5.35 -7.14
C LYS A 99 23.45 5.50 -5.81
N PRO A 100 24.73 5.90 -5.81
CA PRO A 100 25.49 6.19 -4.60
C PRO A 100 24.75 7.17 -3.68
N THR A 101 24.73 6.88 -2.38
CA THR A 101 23.95 7.65 -1.38
C THR A 101 24.31 9.13 -1.36
N VAL A 102 25.58 9.47 -1.60
CA VAL A 102 26.08 10.85 -1.60
C VAL A 102 25.65 11.66 -2.84
N GLU A 103 25.08 11.00 -3.86
CA GLU A 103 24.56 11.62 -5.07
C GLU A 103 23.04 11.85 -5.02
N VAL A 104 22.38 11.43 -3.94
CA VAL A 104 20.93 11.67 -3.75
C VAL A 104 20.73 13.14 -3.44
N THR A 105 19.92 13.81 -4.26
CA THR A 105 19.66 15.24 -4.09
C THR A 105 18.62 15.49 -2.99
N ASP A 106 18.59 16.72 -2.45
CA ASP A 106 17.62 17.13 -1.44
C ASP A 106 16.18 16.94 -1.96
N ASP A 107 15.90 17.31 -3.22
CA ASP A 107 14.59 17.15 -3.85
C ASP A 107 14.16 15.68 -3.91
N GLU A 108 15.08 14.76 -4.21
CA GLU A 108 14.79 13.32 -4.24
C GLU A 108 14.49 12.79 -2.83
N TRP A 109 15.29 13.22 -1.85
CA TRP A 109 15.10 12.87 -0.46
C TRP A 109 13.76 13.39 0.07
N GLU A 110 13.47 14.67 -0.12
CA GLU A 110 12.23 15.29 0.31
C GLU A 110 11.01 14.63 -0.34
N ARG A 111 11.06 14.39 -1.66
CA ARG A 111 9.99 13.71 -2.37
C ARG A 111 9.71 12.33 -1.78
N VAL A 112 10.76 11.54 -1.50
CA VAL A 112 10.62 10.19 -0.94
C VAL A 112 9.97 10.24 0.44
N PHE A 113 10.45 11.09 1.34
CA PHE A 113 9.87 11.19 2.68
C PHE A 113 8.47 11.81 2.67
N LYS A 114 8.22 12.78 1.81
CA LYS A 114 6.92 13.43 1.66
C LYS A 114 5.86 12.45 1.17
N VAL A 115 6.19 11.61 0.18
CA VAL A 115 5.24 10.62 -0.36
C VAL A 115 5.14 9.40 0.53
N ASN A 116 6.27 8.83 1.01
CA ASN A 116 6.24 7.53 1.70
C ASN A 116 5.91 7.65 3.20
N VAL A 117 6.27 8.77 3.86
CA VAL A 117 6.15 8.92 5.32
C VAL A 117 5.10 9.95 5.70
N LYS A 118 5.20 11.18 5.15
CA LYS A 118 4.23 12.24 5.49
C LYS A 118 2.81 11.85 5.08
N SER A 119 2.62 11.10 3.99
CA SER A 119 1.31 10.59 3.59
C SER A 119 0.67 9.71 4.67
N ILE A 120 1.47 8.82 5.31
CA ILE A 120 0.99 7.97 6.41
C ILE A 120 0.56 8.81 7.62
N TYR A 121 1.36 9.86 7.94
CA TYR A 121 0.99 10.80 8.99
C TYR A 121 -0.34 11.50 8.68
N LEU A 122 -0.51 12.02 7.46
CA LEU A 122 -1.75 12.71 7.05
C LEU A 122 -2.95 11.75 7.04
N ALA A 123 -2.75 10.52 6.52
CA ALA A 123 -3.76 9.47 6.57
C ALA A 123 -4.21 9.17 8.00
N GLY A 124 -3.27 8.97 8.91
CA GLY A 124 -3.56 8.73 10.33
C GLY A 124 -4.33 9.91 10.95
N LYS A 125 -3.84 11.13 10.72
CA LYS A 125 -4.47 12.36 11.25
C LYS A 125 -5.93 12.52 10.83
N ILE A 126 -6.30 12.14 9.61
CA ILE A 126 -7.64 12.35 9.04
C ILE A 126 -8.54 11.12 9.20
N VAL A 127 -8.01 9.91 8.99
CA VAL A 127 -8.84 8.69 8.93
C VAL A 127 -9.05 8.06 10.30
N ILE A 128 -8.06 8.07 11.18
CA ILE A 128 -8.19 7.43 12.51
C ILE A 128 -9.31 8.05 13.35
N PRO A 129 -9.44 9.39 13.45
CA PRO A 129 -10.58 10.00 14.15
C PRO A 129 -11.94 9.55 13.59
N ARG A 130 -12.06 9.38 12.28
CA ARG A 130 -13.29 8.89 11.63
C ARG A 130 -13.61 7.44 12.00
N PHE A 131 -12.60 6.56 12.10
CA PHE A 131 -12.79 5.20 12.60
C PHE A 131 -13.27 5.20 14.07
N ILE A 132 -12.70 6.06 14.93
CA ILE A 132 -13.10 6.19 16.32
C ILE A 132 -14.54 6.70 16.43
N GLU A 133 -14.89 7.76 15.69
CA GLU A 133 -16.25 8.34 15.67
C GLU A 133 -17.28 7.33 15.17
N GLN A 134 -16.94 6.52 14.14
CA GLN A 134 -17.80 5.45 13.63
C GLN A 134 -18.04 4.33 14.66
N GLY A 135 -17.11 4.10 15.61
CA GLY A 135 -17.25 3.13 16.70
C GLY A 135 -17.18 1.66 16.30
N GLN A 136 -16.83 1.34 15.05
CA GLN A 136 -16.76 -0.04 14.52
C GLN A 136 -15.33 -0.56 14.32
N GLY A 137 -14.34 0.24 14.73
CA GLY A 137 -12.93 -0.05 14.46
C GLY A 137 -12.55 0.13 13.00
N GLY A 138 -11.41 -0.44 12.60
CA GLY A 138 -10.90 -0.35 11.24
C GLY A 138 -9.66 -1.20 11.00
N SER A 139 -9.28 -1.38 9.73
CA SER A 139 -8.03 -2.02 9.33
C SER A 139 -7.19 -1.07 8.49
N VAL A 140 -6.02 -0.70 8.99
CA VAL A 140 -5.03 0.10 8.25
C VAL A 140 -3.89 -0.81 7.81
N ILE A 141 -3.57 -0.78 6.54
CA ILE A 141 -2.51 -1.58 5.92
C ILE A 141 -1.52 -0.64 5.24
N ASN A 142 -0.28 -0.64 5.71
CA ASN A 142 0.78 0.19 5.15
C ASN A 142 1.69 -0.66 4.25
N ILE A 143 1.93 -0.25 3.01
CA ILE A 143 2.88 -0.95 2.15
C ILE A 143 4.29 -0.46 2.48
N SER A 144 5.03 -1.32 3.18
CA SER A 144 6.44 -1.17 3.51
C SER A 144 7.33 -1.70 2.38
N SER A 145 8.41 -2.38 2.72
CA SER A 145 9.34 -3.05 1.79
C SER A 145 10.24 -3.99 2.59
N THR A 146 10.70 -5.08 1.99
CA THR A 146 11.83 -5.87 2.53
C THR A 146 13.07 -5.00 2.79
N GLY A 147 13.22 -3.87 2.07
CA GLY A 147 14.26 -2.89 2.31
C GLY A 147 14.21 -2.19 3.67
N ALA A 148 13.10 -2.26 4.40
CA ALA A 148 13.01 -1.74 5.77
C ALA A 148 13.87 -2.56 6.75
N ALA A 149 13.89 -3.90 6.60
CA ALA A 149 14.64 -4.82 7.44
C ALA A 149 16.00 -5.21 6.83
N ARG A 150 16.08 -5.36 5.50
CA ARG A 150 17.29 -5.70 4.75
C ARG A 150 17.60 -4.64 3.68
N PRO A 151 18.15 -3.49 4.09
CA PRO A 151 18.39 -2.36 3.19
C PRO A 151 19.40 -2.71 2.11
N ARG A 152 19.12 -2.26 0.88
CA ARG A 152 19.99 -2.45 -0.28
C ARG A 152 20.87 -1.21 -0.50
N PRO A 153 22.13 -1.40 -0.90
CA PRO A 153 22.96 -0.31 -1.38
C PRO A 153 22.29 0.47 -2.52
N GLY A 154 22.58 1.76 -2.60
CA GLY A 154 22.01 2.65 -3.62
C GLY A 154 20.58 3.13 -3.38
N LEU A 155 19.90 2.61 -2.34
CA LEU A 155 18.51 2.97 -1.98
C LEU A 155 18.36 3.35 -0.50
N VAL A 156 19.41 3.84 0.13
CA VAL A 156 19.46 4.06 1.59
C VAL A 156 18.28 4.88 2.10
N TRP A 157 17.98 6.02 1.48
CA TRP A 157 16.90 6.90 1.95
C TRP A 157 15.51 6.37 1.64
N TYR A 158 15.32 5.64 0.54
CA TYR A 158 14.09 4.89 0.32
C TYR A 158 13.89 3.83 1.42
N ASN A 159 14.92 3.02 1.70
CA ASN A 159 14.85 1.99 2.74
C ASN A 159 14.57 2.61 4.12
N ALA A 160 15.22 3.75 4.45
CA ALA A 160 14.97 4.49 5.69
C ALA A 160 13.51 4.97 5.77
N SER A 161 12.93 5.47 4.66
CA SER A 161 11.52 5.86 4.63
C SER A 161 10.59 4.68 4.90
N LYS A 162 10.91 3.48 4.38
CA LYS A 162 10.13 2.26 4.63
C LYS A 162 10.33 1.72 6.05
N GLY A 163 11.53 1.88 6.63
CA GLY A 163 11.76 1.65 8.06
C GLY A 163 10.91 2.55 8.95
N ALA A 164 10.75 3.82 8.60
CA ALA A 164 9.85 4.75 9.28
C ALA A 164 8.39 4.27 9.20
N VAL A 165 7.93 3.79 8.04
CA VAL A 165 6.57 3.22 7.87
C VAL A 165 6.35 2.00 8.76
N THR A 166 7.32 1.07 8.80
CA THR A 166 7.25 -0.13 9.66
C THR A 166 7.19 0.24 11.15
N ASN A 167 8.00 1.20 11.60
CA ASN A 167 7.98 1.65 12.99
C ASN A 167 6.68 2.39 13.33
N ALA A 168 6.22 3.30 12.48
CA ALA A 168 4.95 4.01 12.66
C ALA A 168 3.76 3.03 12.72
N THR A 169 3.77 1.96 11.93
CA THR A 169 2.77 0.89 11.99
C THR A 169 2.63 0.30 13.38
N LYS A 170 3.74 -0.02 14.04
CA LYS A 170 3.75 -0.58 15.40
C LYS A 170 3.24 0.42 16.44
N GLY A 171 3.68 1.67 16.34
CA GLY A 171 3.22 2.74 17.22
C GLY A 171 1.70 2.96 17.13
N LEU A 172 1.19 3.13 15.90
CA LEU A 172 -0.24 3.31 15.66
C LEU A 172 -1.07 2.09 16.10
N ALA A 173 -0.56 0.88 15.89
CA ALA A 173 -1.23 -0.36 16.32
C ALA A 173 -1.39 -0.42 17.84
N SER A 174 -0.35 -0.02 18.59
CA SER A 174 -0.38 0.02 20.03
C SER A 174 -1.32 1.11 20.58
N GLU A 175 -1.27 2.31 19.98
CA GLU A 175 -2.02 3.48 20.43
C GLU A 175 -3.53 3.32 20.15
N TYR A 176 -3.91 2.78 18.98
CA TYR A 176 -5.31 2.72 18.53
C TYR A 176 -5.95 1.33 18.65
N GLY A 177 -5.20 0.32 19.10
CA GLY A 177 -5.74 -1.03 19.41
C GLY A 177 -6.95 -1.01 20.34
N PRO A 178 -6.98 -0.21 21.42
CA PRO A 178 -8.15 -0.07 22.31
C PRO A 178 -9.45 0.38 21.59
N HIS A 179 -9.33 1.04 20.43
CA HIS A 179 -10.47 1.42 19.58
C HIS A 179 -10.82 0.37 18.53
N ASN A 180 -10.28 -0.86 18.64
CA ASN A 180 -10.45 -1.91 17.65
C ASN A 180 -9.94 -1.50 16.24
N ILE A 181 -8.92 -0.63 16.18
CA ILE A 181 -8.26 -0.24 14.95
C ILE A 181 -6.96 -1.03 14.85
N ARG A 182 -6.87 -1.90 13.85
CA ARG A 182 -5.68 -2.70 13.58
C ARG A 182 -4.81 -1.98 12.55
N VAL A 183 -3.52 -1.92 12.82
CA VAL A 183 -2.55 -1.31 11.90
C VAL A 183 -1.44 -2.30 11.64
N ASN A 184 -1.27 -2.73 10.40
CA ASN A 184 -0.27 -3.70 9.98
C ASN A 184 0.50 -3.20 8.76
N SER A 185 1.65 -3.76 8.49
CA SER A 185 2.39 -3.50 7.25
C SER A 185 2.58 -4.76 6.42
N VAL A 186 2.66 -4.58 5.12
CA VAL A 186 3.09 -5.61 4.16
C VAL A 186 4.40 -5.16 3.57
N ALA A 187 5.41 -6.05 3.56
CA ALA A 187 6.75 -5.80 3.06
C ALA A 187 7.02 -6.62 1.79
N PRO A 188 6.75 -6.07 0.59
CA PRO A 188 7.05 -6.73 -0.67
C PRO A 188 8.55 -6.85 -0.94
N LEU A 189 8.92 -7.92 -1.68
CA LEU A 189 10.18 -7.96 -2.40
C LEU A 189 10.07 -7.11 -3.68
N LEU A 190 11.19 -7.00 -4.41
CA LEU A 190 11.24 -6.44 -5.75
C LEU A 190 10.19 -7.12 -6.65
N SER A 191 9.41 -6.30 -7.32
CA SER A 191 8.38 -6.74 -8.25
C SER A 191 8.76 -6.39 -9.69
N GLY A 192 8.27 -7.18 -10.64
CA GLY A 192 8.30 -6.85 -12.06
C GLY A 192 7.36 -5.74 -12.49
N THR A 193 6.68 -5.06 -11.55
CA THR A 193 5.75 -3.97 -11.86
C THR A 193 6.49 -2.63 -11.89
N GLY A 194 6.55 -1.95 -13.04
CA GLY A 194 6.85 -0.52 -13.27
C GLY A 194 8.05 0.15 -12.59
N LEU A 195 8.48 -0.32 -11.42
CA LEU A 195 9.59 0.27 -10.65
C LEU A 195 10.88 -0.56 -10.69
N PHE A 196 10.93 -1.63 -11.49
CA PHE A 196 12.11 -2.50 -11.56
C PHE A 196 13.39 -1.69 -11.89
N SER A 197 13.33 -0.88 -12.94
CA SER A 197 14.48 -0.08 -13.38
C SER A 197 14.89 1.00 -12.37
N VAL A 198 13.95 1.55 -11.63
CA VAL A 198 14.19 2.53 -10.56
C VAL A 198 14.95 1.88 -9.42
N PHE A 199 14.50 0.72 -8.96
CA PHE A 199 15.09 0.01 -7.82
C PHE A 199 16.43 -0.67 -8.15
N THR A 200 16.61 -1.11 -9.39
CA THR A 200 17.81 -1.87 -9.78
C THR A 200 18.85 -1.00 -10.45
N GLY A 201 18.47 0.16 -10.99
CA GLY A 201 19.30 0.96 -11.89
C GLY A 201 19.46 0.35 -13.28
N MET A 202 18.86 -0.82 -13.55
CA MET A 202 18.98 -1.59 -14.78
C MET A 202 17.70 -1.51 -15.60
N GLU A 203 17.80 -1.78 -16.90
CA GLU A 203 16.66 -1.96 -17.77
C GLU A 203 15.86 -3.22 -17.35
N ASP A 204 14.54 -3.16 -17.47
CA ASP A 204 13.65 -4.27 -17.13
C ASP A 204 13.61 -5.29 -18.29
N THR A 205 14.54 -6.23 -18.24
CA THR A 205 14.66 -7.34 -19.20
C THR A 205 14.64 -8.69 -18.47
N PRO A 206 14.25 -9.79 -19.13
CA PRO A 206 14.30 -11.14 -18.54
C PRO A 206 15.67 -11.47 -17.94
N GLN A 207 16.76 -11.14 -18.64
CA GLN A 207 18.12 -11.38 -18.20
C GLN A 207 18.49 -10.59 -16.95
N ASN A 208 18.03 -9.34 -16.85
CA ASN A 208 18.26 -8.53 -15.66
C ASN A 208 17.38 -8.99 -14.48
N ARG A 209 16.15 -9.42 -14.73
CA ARG A 209 15.29 -10.01 -13.68
C ARG A 209 15.93 -11.28 -13.10
N GLU A 210 16.51 -12.15 -13.93
CA GLU A 210 17.15 -13.38 -13.51
C GLU A 210 18.26 -13.15 -12.46
N LYS A 211 19.03 -12.06 -12.59
CA LYS A 211 20.07 -11.69 -11.61
C LYS A 211 19.53 -11.49 -10.18
N PHE A 212 18.24 -11.20 -10.04
CA PHE A 212 17.59 -11.00 -8.74
C PHE A 212 16.86 -12.24 -8.22
N LEU A 213 16.76 -13.29 -9.04
CA LEU A 213 16.12 -14.56 -8.66
C LEU A 213 17.04 -15.50 -7.89
N GLY A 214 18.36 -15.44 -8.13
CA GLY A 214 19.32 -16.44 -7.66
C GLY A 214 19.35 -16.70 -6.15
N ASN A 215 18.72 -15.86 -5.36
CA ASN A 215 18.59 -16.01 -3.91
C ASN A 215 17.16 -15.76 -3.42
N VAL A 216 16.16 -16.01 -4.27
CA VAL A 216 14.75 -16.08 -3.88
C VAL A 216 14.36 -17.57 -3.87
N PRO A 217 14.15 -18.20 -2.71
CA PRO A 217 13.87 -19.64 -2.64
C PRO A 217 12.69 -20.12 -3.50
N LEU A 218 11.63 -19.31 -3.62
CA LEU A 218 10.49 -19.64 -4.50
C LEU A 218 10.73 -19.34 -5.99
N GLY A 219 11.92 -18.88 -6.40
CA GLY A 219 12.38 -18.82 -7.78
C GLY A 219 11.68 -17.78 -8.66
N ARG A 220 10.94 -16.82 -8.10
CA ARG A 220 10.30 -15.73 -8.85
C ARG A 220 10.28 -14.41 -8.08
N LEU A 221 10.10 -13.31 -8.81
CA LEU A 221 9.83 -12.01 -8.19
C LEU A 221 8.38 -11.94 -7.66
N THR A 222 8.13 -10.96 -6.79
CA THR A 222 6.78 -10.70 -6.28
C THR A 222 5.87 -10.24 -7.41
N GLU A 223 4.70 -10.84 -7.49
CA GLU A 223 3.60 -10.41 -8.35
C GLU A 223 2.62 -9.53 -7.59
N ALA A 224 1.84 -8.73 -8.33
CA ALA A 224 0.90 -7.81 -7.68
C ALA A 224 -0.18 -8.54 -6.88
N ASP A 225 -0.59 -9.72 -7.32
CA ASP A 225 -1.60 -10.53 -6.63
C ASP A 225 -1.08 -11.16 -5.33
N ASP A 226 0.23 -11.39 -5.17
CA ASP A 226 0.80 -11.83 -3.88
C ASP A 226 0.53 -10.80 -2.79
N ILE A 227 0.72 -9.53 -3.13
CA ILE A 227 0.50 -8.41 -2.21
C ILE A 227 -1.00 -8.16 -1.99
N ALA A 228 -1.79 -8.23 -3.05
CA ALA A 228 -3.25 -8.06 -2.95
C ALA A 228 -3.89 -9.13 -2.05
N ASN A 229 -3.45 -10.38 -2.14
CA ASN A 229 -3.95 -11.48 -1.30
C ASN A 229 -3.56 -11.30 0.18
N MET A 230 -2.33 -10.83 0.47
CA MET A 230 -1.93 -10.53 1.85
C MET A 230 -2.73 -9.34 2.41
N CYS A 231 -2.93 -8.29 1.61
CA CYS A 231 -3.77 -7.16 2.03
C CYS A 231 -5.23 -7.61 2.27
N LEU A 232 -5.77 -8.46 1.42
CA LEU A 232 -7.11 -9.04 1.60
C LEU A 232 -7.22 -9.82 2.92
N TYR A 233 -6.24 -10.65 3.24
CA TYR A 233 -6.20 -11.38 4.50
C TYR A 233 -6.23 -10.43 5.71
N LEU A 234 -5.35 -9.43 5.73
CA LEU A 234 -5.28 -8.43 6.80
C LEU A 234 -6.52 -7.54 6.90
N ALA A 235 -7.20 -7.28 5.78
CA ALA A 235 -8.43 -6.49 5.73
C ALA A 235 -9.66 -7.26 6.19
N SER A 236 -9.67 -8.59 6.03
CA SER A 236 -10.79 -9.47 6.34
C SER A 236 -10.90 -9.82 7.83
N ASN A 237 -11.97 -10.51 8.20
CA ASN A 237 -12.16 -11.03 9.54
C ASN A 237 -11.14 -12.10 9.94
N GLU A 238 -10.50 -12.76 8.95
CA GLU A 238 -9.43 -13.73 9.18
C GLU A 238 -8.21 -13.11 9.86
N GLY A 239 -7.93 -11.81 9.57
CA GLY A 239 -6.86 -11.03 10.20
C GLY A 239 -7.27 -10.33 11.51
N SER A 240 -8.43 -10.65 12.11
CA SER A 240 -9.00 -9.89 13.25
C SER A 240 -8.12 -9.82 14.50
N PHE A 241 -7.23 -10.78 14.70
CA PHE A 241 -6.29 -10.78 15.85
C PHE A 241 -4.85 -10.48 15.45
N ILE A 242 -4.64 -9.87 14.26
CA ILE A 242 -3.32 -9.45 13.78
C ILE A 242 -3.22 -7.94 13.88
N ASN A 243 -2.29 -7.45 14.71
CA ASN A 243 -2.07 -6.03 14.95
C ASN A 243 -0.59 -5.73 15.21
N GLY A 244 -0.06 -4.66 14.60
CA GLY A 244 1.32 -4.20 14.79
C GLY A 244 2.39 -5.06 14.10
N THR A 245 2.00 -5.96 13.20
CA THR A 245 2.95 -6.85 12.51
C THR A 245 3.40 -6.33 11.16
N GLU A 246 4.56 -6.77 10.71
CA GLU A 246 5.03 -6.64 9.33
C GLU A 246 4.98 -8.02 8.67
N MET A 247 4.12 -8.14 7.67
CA MET A 247 3.97 -9.36 6.86
C MET A 247 4.92 -9.29 5.67
N VAL A 248 6.02 -10.04 5.75
CA VAL A 248 7.01 -10.14 4.66
C VAL A 248 6.47 -11.05 3.57
N VAL A 249 6.41 -10.55 2.32
CA VAL A 249 5.93 -11.29 1.14
C VAL A 249 7.03 -11.25 0.09
N ASP A 250 7.99 -12.17 0.19
CA ASP A 250 9.26 -12.10 -0.51
C ASP A 250 9.79 -13.42 -1.07
N GLY A 251 9.01 -14.49 -1.01
CA GLY A 251 9.41 -15.82 -1.49
C GLY A 251 10.58 -16.43 -0.72
N GLY A 252 10.82 -15.99 0.52
CA GLY A 252 11.91 -16.46 1.38
C GLY A 252 13.23 -15.72 1.19
N LYS A 253 13.24 -14.57 0.49
CA LYS A 253 14.45 -13.78 0.21
C LYS A 253 15.17 -13.28 1.45
N CYS A 254 14.45 -13.01 2.53
CA CYS A 254 14.98 -12.35 3.72
C CYS A 254 15.33 -13.30 4.87
N ILE A 255 15.23 -14.60 4.67
CA ILE A 255 15.67 -15.63 5.62
C ILE A 255 17.13 -16.00 5.43
#